data_b81ff9dd0d6a6c707b10c8db2ed84140
#
_entry.id   b81ff9dd0d6a6c707b10c8db2ed84140
#
_cell.length_a   1.000
_cell.length_b   1.000
_cell.length_c   1.000
_cell.angle_alpha   90.00
_cell.angle_beta   90.00
_cell.angle_gamma   90.00
#
_symmetry.space_group_name_H-M   'P 1'
#
loop_
_entity.id
_entity.type
_entity.pdbx_description
1 polymer ?
#
loop_
_entity_poly.entity_id
_entity_poly.type
_entity_poly.pdbx_seq_one_letter_code
_entity_poly.pdbx_strand_id
1 'polypeptide(L)'
;MIYYVCKYTPIELFRGFGEECSVLEEMPENFEQSDQIAHANLCGFGKSVIQAVLEGKVEQLVLVNCCDSMRRVYDIVESTGKCKFLYMLDLPHDDNECEKVKFAGTIRRLKKAYEAYSGKVFDKRAFIKSFITPEMNTEPYIGVLGVRVSGILEDMIRDNIQMDVENLTCTGGRKLSVVQDEMWNMEEEELFLSYADVLLGQMPCFRMNRSIRRNRLYLDPNLKGIIYHTIKFCDYYGFEYASIKRDIKVPLLKIETDFTSQSAGQLLTRIQAFEETIEGSEDMDPGKGISEEARKKMESGIFYVAGIDSGSTSTDVVILDQDGKIKSTMIIPTGGGAMMSAEKSLDLAIEKAGIKKEEIVRIDTTGYGRSYIDSGDDSITEITCHAKGANYLNPNVRTIIDIGGQDIKAISIDGQGAVKNFLMNDKCAAGTGRFLEMMAKTLGLSLEEMSVKGLEWKHNIVISSMCTVIGVFPLIF
;
A
#
# COMPACT_ATOMS: atom_id res chain seq x y z
N MET A 1 2.23 27.33 12.81
CA MET A 1 2.30 26.14 11.93
C MET A 1 1.03 26.07 11.09
N ILE A 2 1.15 26.02 9.77
CA ILE A 2 0.03 25.91 8.85
C ILE A 2 0.01 24.49 8.28
N TYR A 3 -1.11 23.78 8.46
CA TYR A 3 -1.31 22.46 7.90
C TYR A 3 -1.93 22.54 6.50
N TYR A 4 -1.51 21.64 5.62
CA TYR A 4 -2.04 21.55 4.27
C TYR A 4 -2.22 20.09 3.82
N VAL A 5 -3.01 19.86 2.77
CA VAL A 5 -3.43 18.51 2.36
C VAL A 5 -2.99 18.11 0.95
N CYS A 6 -2.34 19.01 0.21
CA CYS A 6 -2.06 18.78 -1.20
C CYS A 6 -0.77 19.46 -1.63
N LYS A 7 0.05 18.80 -2.43
CA LYS A 7 1.31 19.32 -2.95
C LYS A 7 1.18 20.61 -3.80
N TYR A 8 -0.02 20.90 -4.31
CA TYR A 8 -0.28 22.14 -5.04
C TYR A 8 -0.55 23.33 -4.12
N THR A 9 -0.63 23.12 -2.80
CA THR A 9 -0.76 24.23 -1.84
C THR A 9 0.47 25.11 -1.92
N PRO A 10 0.31 26.45 -2.05
CA PRO A 10 1.41 27.38 -2.21
C PRO A 10 2.12 27.64 -0.86
N ILE A 11 2.88 26.66 -0.36
CA ILE A 11 3.53 26.75 0.96
C ILE A 11 4.64 27.80 1.01
N GLU A 12 5.30 28.08 -0.12
CA GLU A 12 6.32 29.11 -0.24
C GLU A 12 5.72 30.50 0.03
N LEU A 13 4.43 30.70 -0.28
CA LEU A 13 3.69 31.92 0.06
C LEU A 13 3.69 32.13 1.58
N PHE A 14 3.39 31.10 2.37
CA PHE A 14 3.36 31.18 3.82
C PHE A 14 4.75 31.37 4.42
N ARG A 15 5.78 30.78 3.82
CA ARG A 15 7.18 31.06 4.18
C ARG A 15 7.55 32.52 3.95
N GLY A 16 6.95 33.20 2.96
CA GLY A 16 7.04 34.65 2.76
C GLY A 16 6.43 35.48 3.91
N PHE A 17 5.59 34.85 4.76
CA PHE A 17 5.11 35.45 6.01
C PHE A 17 5.89 34.98 7.25
N GLY A 18 6.96 34.22 7.07
CA GLY A 18 7.72 33.63 8.15
C GLY A 18 7.01 32.48 8.85
N GLU A 19 6.09 31.79 8.16
CA GLU A 19 5.35 30.66 8.70
C GLU A 19 5.98 29.33 8.27
N GLU A 20 5.89 28.34 9.15
CA GLU A 20 6.19 26.96 8.84
C GLU A 20 4.92 26.24 8.37
N CYS A 21 5.09 25.34 7.41
CA CYS A 21 4.03 24.53 6.84
C CYS A 21 4.32 23.05 7.01
N SER A 22 3.31 22.25 7.33
CA SER A 22 3.39 20.80 7.42
C SER A 22 2.24 20.13 6.67
N VAL A 23 2.52 19.03 6.02
CA VAL A 23 1.46 18.15 5.48
C VAL A 23 0.65 17.60 6.64
N LEU A 24 -0.66 17.58 6.50
CA LEU A 24 -1.52 16.92 7.48
C LEU A 24 -1.55 15.41 7.17
N GLU A 25 -0.82 14.64 7.96
CA GLU A 25 -0.62 13.18 7.77
C GLU A 25 -1.12 12.34 8.94
N GLU A 26 -1.83 12.95 9.87
CA GLU A 26 -2.33 12.25 11.04
C GLU A 26 -3.21 11.04 10.68
N MET A 27 -2.83 9.87 11.21
CA MET A 27 -3.63 8.67 11.18
C MET A 27 -4.13 8.40 12.60
N PRO A 28 -5.39 8.69 12.90
CA PRO A 28 -5.94 8.43 14.23
C PRO A 28 -6.11 6.91 14.44
N GLU A 29 -6.12 6.47 15.69
CA GLU A 29 -6.45 5.09 16.04
C GLU A 29 -7.89 4.74 15.67
N ASN A 30 -8.80 5.71 15.81
CA ASN A 30 -10.21 5.58 15.50
C ASN A 30 -10.81 6.93 15.06
N PHE A 31 -12.08 6.92 14.67
CA PHE A 31 -12.81 8.09 14.21
C PHE A 31 -13.95 8.51 15.17
N GLU A 32 -13.83 8.25 16.47
CA GLU A 32 -14.93 8.44 17.44
C GLU A 32 -15.57 9.82 17.41
N GLN A 33 -14.77 10.88 17.36
CA GLN A 33 -15.32 12.26 17.34
C GLN A 33 -15.82 12.64 15.93
N SER A 34 -15.08 12.29 14.90
CA SER A 34 -15.46 12.62 13.53
C SER A 34 -16.72 11.87 13.08
N ASP A 35 -16.92 10.62 13.50
CA ASP A 35 -18.11 9.82 13.16
C ASP A 35 -19.40 10.35 13.78
N GLN A 36 -19.32 11.19 14.84
CA GLN A 36 -20.49 11.83 15.43
C GLN A 36 -21.06 12.97 14.56
N ILE A 37 -20.23 13.60 13.72
CA ILE A 37 -20.61 14.78 12.94
C ILE A 37 -20.43 14.61 11.43
N ALA A 38 -19.71 13.59 10.99
CA ALA A 38 -19.46 13.30 9.59
C ALA A 38 -20.32 12.12 9.10
N HIS A 39 -20.65 12.13 7.80
CA HIS A 39 -21.37 11.01 7.18
C HIS A 39 -20.51 9.73 7.20
N ALA A 40 -21.14 8.57 7.45
CA ALA A 40 -20.46 7.27 7.54
C ALA A 40 -19.60 6.93 6.31
N ASN A 41 -20.03 7.33 5.11
CA ASN A 41 -19.33 7.09 3.84
C ASN A 41 -18.29 8.18 3.50
N LEU A 42 -17.98 9.11 4.40
CA LEU A 42 -16.85 10.00 4.19
C LEU A 42 -15.56 9.17 4.20
N CYS A 43 -14.64 9.45 3.26
CA CYS A 43 -13.39 8.70 3.20
C CYS A 43 -12.55 8.87 4.49
N GLY A 44 -11.77 7.85 4.85
CA GLY A 44 -10.98 7.83 6.08
C GLY A 44 -10.08 9.05 6.24
N PHE A 45 -9.47 9.55 5.16
CA PHE A 45 -8.68 10.79 5.22
C PHE A 45 -9.55 12.01 5.58
N GLY A 46 -10.74 12.15 5.01
CA GLY A 46 -11.66 13.24 5.38
C GLY A 46 -12.03 13.21 6.87
N LYS A 47 -12.29 12.01 7.40
CA LYS A 47 -12.55 11.82 8.84
C LYS A 47 -11.33 12.14 9.70
N SER A 48 -10.11 11.76 9.25
CA SER A 48 -8.85 12.08 9.93
C SER A 48 -8.63 13.59 10.07
N VAL A 49 -8.89 14.36 9.00
CA VAL A 49 -8.82 15.83 9.04
C VAL A 49 -9.77 16.42 10.08
N ILE A 50 -11.03 15.97 10.09
CA ILE A 50 -12.03 16.43 11.06
C ILE A 50 -11.61 16.05 12.48
N GLN A 51 -11.14 14.82 12.69
CA GLN A 51 -10.68 14.32 13.98
C GLN A 51 -9.54 15.16 14.54
N ALA A 52 -8.51 15.48 13.72
CA ALA A 52 -7.37 16.28 14.11
C ALA A 52 -7.77 17.72 14.52
N VAL A 53 -8.75 18.30 13.85
CA VAL A 53 -9.31 19.62 14.21
C VAL A 53 -10.11 19.53 15.52
N LEU A 54 -10.93 18.52 15.69
CA LEU A 54 -11.73 18.32 16.90
C LEU A 54 -10.85 18.12 18.14
N GLU A 55 -9.73 17.42 18.00
CA GLU A 55 -8.72 17.21 19.03
C GLU A 55 -7.85 18.45 19.32
N GLY A 56 -8.01 19.52 18.55
CA GLY A 56 -7.23 20.75 18.72
C GLY A 56 -5.79 20.68 18.24
N LYS A 57 -5.43 19.65 17.45
CA LYS A 57 -4.08 19.49 16.87
C LYS A 57 -3.84 20.44 15.71
N VAL A 58 -4.89 20.89 15.04
CA VAL A 58 -4.86 21.72 13.83
C VAL A 58 -5.67 23.00 14.05
N GLU A 59 -4.97 24.12 14.13
CA GLU A 59 -5.60 25.45 14.30
C GLU A 59 -5.59 26.29 13.01
N GLN A 60 -4.67 26.00 12.08
CA GLN A 60 -4.57 26.70 10.79
C GLN A 60 -4.49 25.65 9.68
N LEU A 61 -5.42 25.67 8.74
CA LEU A 61 -5.61 24.63 7.75
C LEU A 61 -5.93 25.21 6.37
N VAL A 62 -5.19 24.73 5.37
CA VAL A 62 -5.49 24.97 3.96
C VAL A 62 -5.95 23.69 3.32
N LEU A 63 -7.22 23.62 3.00
CA LEU A 63 -7.83 22.54 2.22
C LEU A 63 -7.84 22.89 0.73
N VAL A 64 -7.97 21.87 -0.10
CA VAL A 64 -8.03 22.00 -1.56
C VAL A 64 -9.37 21.46 -2.05
N ASN A 65 -10.02 22.18 -2.93
CA ASN A 65 -11.25 21.78 -3.59
C ASN A 65 -10.99 20.65 -4.61
N CYS A 66 -10.46 19.51 -4.17
CA CYS A 66 -10.07 18.40 -5.05
C CYS A 66 -11.18 17.35 -5.28
N CYS A 67 -12.15 17.25 -4.39
CA CYS A 67 -13.30 16.34 -4.49
C CYS A 67 -14.44 16.81 -3.58
N ASP A 68 -15.63 16.23 -3.74
CA ASP A 68 -16.78 16.58 -2.92
C ASP A 68 -16.59 16.27 -1.43
N SER A 69 -15.86 15.19 -1.10
CA SER A 69 -15.50 14.88 0.28
C SER A 69 -14.73 16.03 0.93
N MET A 70 -13.73 16.61 0.25
CA MET A 70 -12.96 17.74 0.82
C MET A 70 -13.79 19.02 0.98
N ARG A 71 -14.77 19.25 0.12
CA ARG A 71 -15.72 20.35 0.30
C ARG A 71 -16.58 20.16 1.56
N ARG A 72 -17.07 18.93 1.78
CA ARG A 72 -17.83 18.59 2.99
C ARG A 72 -16.98 18.66 4.25
N VAL A 73 -15.71 18.23 4.16
CA VAL A 73 -14.76 18.41 5.28
C VAL A 73 -14.60 19.89 5.63
N TYR A 74 -14.47 20.76 4.63
CA TYR A 74 -14.38 22.21 4.86
C TYR A 74 -15.62 22.73 5.60
N ASP A 75 -16.82 22.44 5.10
CA ASP A 75 -18.08 22.88 5.69
C ASP A 75 -18.20 22.41 7.17
N ILE A 76 -17.84 21.14 7.42
CA ILE A 76 -17.86 20.58 8.77
C ILE A 76 -16.85 21.27 9.67
N VAL A 77 -15.59 21.41 9.24
CA VAL A 77 -14.53 22.07 10.01
C VAL A 77 -14.90 23.52 10.31
N GLU A 78 -15.41 24.26 9.32
CA GLU A 78 -15.89 25.63 9.48
C GLU A 78 -16.98 25.74 10.56
N SER A 79 -17.94 24.82 10.52
CA SER A 79 -19.05 24.79 11.49
C SER A 79 -18.59 24.53 12.93
N THR A 80 -17.44 23.91 13.14
CA THR A 80 -16.90 23.66 14.49
C THR A 80 -16.34 24.93 15.14
N GLY A 81 -15.95 25.93 14.36
CA GLY A 81 -15.27 27.15 14.83
C GLY A 81 -13.90 26.93 15.49
N LYS A 82 -13.34 25.71 15.40
CA LYS A 82 -12.08 25.35 16.07
C LYS A 82 -10.82 25.77 15.31
N CYS A 83 -10.90 25.95 13.98
CA CYS A 83 -9.81 26.48 13.19
C CYS A 83 -9.76 28.01 13.27
N LYS A 84 -8.60 28.57 13.64
CA LYS A 84 -8.34 30.02 13.66
C LYS A 84 -8.16 30.58 12.25
N PHE A 85 -7.56 29.81 11.35
CA PHE A 85 -7.45 30.09 9.92
C PHE A 85 -7.84 28.86 9.13
N LEU A 86 -8.92 28.94 8.40
CA LEU A 86 -9.39 27.90 7.48
C LEU A 86 -9.55 28.49 6.09
N TYR A 87 -8.92 27.88 5.09
CA TYR A 87 -9.01 28.35 3.72
C TYR A 87 -9.22 27.20 2.74
N MET A 88 -10.18 27.36 1.82
CA MET A 88 -10.39 26.44 0.71
C MET A 88 -9.66 27.00 -0.52
N LEU A 89 -8.59 26.32 -0.93
CA LEU A 89 -7.83 26.66 -2.14
C LEU A 89 -8.53 26.12 -3.37
N ASP A 90 -8.88 27.00 -4.28
CA ASP A 90 -9.47 26.66 -5.57
C ASP A 90 -8.36 26.22 -6.54
N LEU A 91 -8.23 24.92 -6.73
CA LEU A 91 -7.23 24.34 -7.63
C LEU A 91 -7.85 24.08 -9.00
N PRO A 92 -7.23 24.51 -10.10
CA PRO A 92 -7.69 24.21 -11.46
C PRO A 92 -7.62 22.71 -11.78
N HIS A 93 -8.31 22.28 -12.83
CA HIS A 93 -8.30 20.89 -13.33
C HIS A 93 -7.31 20.65 -14.47
N ASP A 94 -6.70 21.71 -14.97
CA ASP A 94 -5.80 21.69 -16.14
C ASP A 94 -4.60 22.61 -15.87
N ASP A 95 -3.55 22.49 -16.67
CA ASP A 95 -2.33 23.28 -16.61
C ASP A 95 -2.14 24.22 -17.82
N ASN A 96 -3.22 24.51 -18.56
CA ASN A 96 -3.18 25.46 -19.65
C ASN A 96 -3.03 26.94 -19.19
N GLU A 97 -2.68 27.84 -20.10
CA GLU A 97 -2.40 29.25 -19.78
C GLU A 97 -3.57 29.95 -19.06
N CYS A 98 -4.81 29.66 -19.44
CA CYS A 98 -5.98 30.25 -18.78
C CYS A 98 -6.08 29.80 -17.32
N GLU A 99 -5.83 28.53 -17.04
CA GLU A 99 -5.87 27.97 -15.69
C GLU A 99 -4.68 28.45 -14.84
N LYS A 100 -3.51 28.68 -15.41
CA LYS A 100 -2.38 29.33 -14.73
C LYS A 100 -2.74 30.73 -14.24
N VAL A 101 -3.35 31.56 -15.08
CA VAL A 101 -3.79 32.90 -14.72
C VAL A 101 -4.84 32.87 -13.61
N LYS A 102 -5.83 31.97 -13.69
CA LYS A 102 -6.83 31.79 -12.65
C LYS A 102 -6.19 31.37 -11.32
N PHE A 103 -5.24 30.44 -11.38
CA PHE A 103 -4.56 29.92 -10.19
C PHE A 103 -3.67 30.99 -9.54
N ALA A 104 -2.95 31.79 -10.34
CA ALA A 104 -2.23 32.96 -9.83
C ALA A 104 -3.16 33.93 -9.11
N GLY A 105 -4.36 34.17 -9.67
CA GLY A 105 -5.41 34.95 -9.00
C GLY A 105 -5.88 34.33 -7.67
N THR A 106 -5.97 33.01 -7.60
CA THR A 106 -6.30 32.28 -6.37
C THR A 106 -5.21 32.43 -5.31
N ILE A 107 -3.94 32.32 -5.70
CA ILE A 107 -2.79 32.52 -4.80
C ILE A 107 -2.78 33.95 -4.23
N ARG A 108 -3.07 34.95 -5.07
CA ARG A 108 -3.19 36.37 -4.60
C ARG A 108 -4.35 36.55 -3.61
N ARG A 109 -5.49 35.87 -3.81
CA ARG A 109 -6.60 35.93 -2.84
C ARG A 109 -6.22 35.26 -1.52
N LEU A 110 -5.51 34.13 -1.56
CA LEU A 110 -4.99 33.47 -0.36
C LEU A 110 -4.00 34.40 0.39
N LYS A 111 -3.08 35.05 -0.33
CA LYS A 111 -2.16 36.04 0.24
C LYS A 111 -2.92 37.10 1.02
N LYS A 112 -3.91 37.75 0.40
CA LYS A 112 -4.72 38.82 1.04
C LYS A 112 -5.52 38.32 2.25
N ALA A 113 -6.07 37.10 2.15
CA ALA A 113 -6.80 36.50 3.27
C ALA A 113 -5.88 36.22 4.46
N TYR A 114 -4.65 35.77 4.19
CA TYR A 114 -3.69 35.48 5.24
C TYR A 114 -3.11 36.78 5.86
N GLU A 115 -2.87 37.84 5.06
CA GLU A 115 -2.49 39.16 5.53
C GLU A 115 -3.56 39.75 6.49
N ALA A 116 -4.82 39.64 6.09
CA ALA A 116 -5.94 40.13 6.92
C ALA A 116 -6.08 39.34 8.23
N TYR A 117 -5.84 38.05 8.22
CA TYR A 117 -5.89 37.20 9.41
C TYR A 117 -4.71 37.41 10.34
N SER A 118 -3.48 37.39 9.80
CA SER A 118 -2.25 37.35 10.60
C SER A 118 -1.75 38.74 10.99
N GLY A 119 -2.15 39.80 10.26
CA GLY A 119 -1.58 41.14 10.37
C GLY A 119 -0.12 41.28 9.90
N LYS A 120 0.46 40.18 9.32
CA LYS A 120 1.83 40.17 8.84
C LYS A 120 1.94 40.71 7.42
N VAL A 121 3.10 41.29 7.11
CA VAL A 121 3.43 41.75 5.76
C VAL A 121 4.20 40.68 5.02
N PHE A 122 3.84 40.47 3.74
CA PHE A 122 4.51 39.50 2.88
C PHE A 122 5.93 39.96 2.50
N ASP A 123 6.91 39.11 2.78
CA ASP A 123 8.31 39.32 2.39
C ASP A 123 8.63 38.53 1.11
N LYS A 124 8.76 39.26 0.01
CA LYS A 124 9.14 38.67 -1.30
C LYS A 124 10.50 37.96 -1.23
N ARG A 125 11.45 38.45 -0.41
CA ARG A 125 12.78 37.86 -0.31
C ARG A 125 12.71 36.48 0.38
N ALA A 126 11.99 36.40 1.50
CA ALA A 126 11.78 35.17 2.21
C ALA A 126 11.04 34.13 1.33
N PHE A 127 10.03 34.58 0.57
CA PHE A 127 9.31 33.76 -0.41
C PHE A 127 10.25 33.16 -1.46
N ILE A 128 11.05 33.98 -2.16
CA ILE A 128 11.96 33.47 -3.22
C ILE A 128 13.01 32.52 -2.65
N LYS A 129 13.58 32.82 -1.49
CA LYS A 129 14.57 31.97 -0.83
C LYS A 129 14.00 30.63 -0.35
N SER A 130 12.70 30.50 -0.23
CA SER A 130 12.06 29.28 0.27
C SER A 130 11.95 28.17 -0.77
N PHE A 131 12.19 28.45 -2.04
CA PHE A 131 12.22 27.44 -3.08
C PHE A 131 13.47 26.55 -2.97
N ILE A 132 13.24 25.27 -3.03
CA ILE A 132 14.30 24.25 -3.03
C ILE A 132 14.38 23.68 -4.45
N THR A 133 15.56 23.75 -5.06
CA THR A 133 15.81 23.12 -6.36
C THR A 133 15.78 21.59 -6.19
N PRO A 134 14.90 20.87 -6.87
CA PRO A 134 14.85 19.43 -6.75
C PRO A 134 16.06 18.79 -7.43
N GLU A 135 16.66 17.79 -6.80
CA GLU A 135 17.56 16.85 -7.46
C GLU A 135 16.73 15.93 -8.37
N MET A 136 17.20 15.72 -9.60
CA MET A 136 16.59 14.76 -10.51
C MET A 136 17.15 13.38 -10.20
N ASN A 137 16.28 12.45 -9.81
CA ASN A 137 16.67 11.06 -9.68
C ASN A 137 16.81 10.44 -11.09
N THR A 138 17.98 9.86 -11.36
CA THR A 138 18.30 9.14 -12.60
C THR A 138 18.38 7.64 -12.41
N GLU A 139 18.28 7.17 -11.18
CA GLU A 139 18.37 5.76 -10.82
C GLU A 139 17.02 5.04 -11.00
N PRO A 140 17.02 3.71 -11.11
CA PRO A 140 15.80 2.90 -11.10
C PRO A 140 14.98 3.11 -9.83
N TYR A 141 13.66 3.22 -9.95
CA TYR A 141 12.79 3.51 -8.81
C TYR A 141 11.43 2.82 -8.87
N ILE A 142 10.78 2.75 -7.71
CA ILE A 142 9.39 2.35 -7.55
C ILE A 142 8.52 3.59 -7.35
N GLY A 143 7.51 3.76 -8.20
CA GLY A 143 6.58 4.88 -8.09
C GLY A 143 5.41 4.58 -7.15
N VAL A 144 5.17 5.42 -6.15
CA VAL A 144 3.94 5.36 -5.34
C VAL A 144 2.92 6.31 -5.91
N LEU A 145 1.80 5.77 -6.38
CA LEU A 145 0.72 6.50 -7.06
C LEU A 145 -0.61 6.36 -6.31
N GLY A 146 -1.63 7.04 -6.82
CA GLY A 146 -2.98 7.00 -6.28
C GLY A 146 -3.26 8.12 -5.28
N VAL A 147 -4.05 7.82 -4.26
CA VAL A 147 -4.35 8.76 -3.19
C VAL A 147 -3.12 8.94 -2.30
N ARG A 148 -3.11 10.03 -1.54
CA ARG A 148 -2.05 10.33 -0.57
C ARG A 148 -1.64 9.12 0.27
N VAL A 149 -0.38 9.00 0.59
CA VAL A 149 0.16 8.08 1.59
C VAL A 149 0.45 8.84 2.89
N SER A 150 0.33 8.16 4.03
CA SER A 150 0.80 8.68 5.31
C SER A 150 2.30 8.44 5.46
N GLY A 151 2.99 9.19 6.33
CA GLY A 151 4.40 8.95 6.64
C GLY A 151 4.64 7.52 7.07
N ILE A 152 3.81 6.95 7.94
CA ILE A 152 3.92 5.55 8.40
C ILE A 152 3.87 4.55 7.22
N LEU A 153 2.97 4.75 6.25
CA LEU A 153 2.89 3.87 5.09
C LEU A 153 4.07 4.09 4.14
N GLU A 154 4.53 5.33 3.98
CA GLU A 154 5.70 5.64 3.17
C GLU A 154 6.98 5.02 3.76
N ASP A 155 7.18 5.15 5.08
CA ASP A 155 8.30 4.52 5.79
C ASP A 155 8.25 2.99 5.66
N MET A 156 7.07 2.38 5.86
CA MET A 156 6.90 0.93 5.66
C MET A 156 7.26 0.49 4.23
N ILE A 157 6.92 1.27 3.22
CA ILE A 157 7.28 0.97 1.82
C ILE A 157 8.79 1.07 1.66
N ARG A 158 9.43 2.16 2.13
CA ARG A 158 10.86 2.39 2.00
C ARG A 158 11.71 1.37 2.74
N ASP A 159 11.25 0.93 3.92
CA ASP A 159 11.97 -0.07 4.73
C ASP A 159 11.93 -1.49 4.11
N ASN A 160 11.01 -1.76 3.20
CA ASN A 160 10.81 -3.08 2.60
C ASN A 160 11.00 -3.13 1.09
N ILE A 161 11.42 -2.04 0.47
CA ILE A 161 11.78 -1.95 -0.96
C ILE A 161 13.24 -1.53 -1.05
N GLN A 162 14.07 -2.30 -1.75
CA GLN A 162 15.51 -2.01 -1.88
C GLN A 162 15.80 -0.88 -2.87
N MET A 163 14.96 -0.71 -3.88
CA MET A 163 15.08 0.37 -4.85
C MET A 163 14.63 1.69 -4.25
N ASP A 164 15.05 2.79 -4.88
CA ASP A 164 14.52 4.12 -4.55
C ASP A 164 13.00 4.15 -4.70
N VAL A 165 12.33 4.80 -3.75
CA VAL A 165 10.88 4.97 -3.75
C VAL A 165 10.53 6.43 -4.00
N GLU A 166 9.84 6.71 -5.10
CA GLU A 166 9.32 8.05 -5.38
C GLU A 166 7.83 8.16 -5.04
N ASN A 167 7.52 9.01 -4.05
CA ASN A 167 6.14 9.35 -3.72
C ASN A 167 5.59 10.37 -4.73
N LEU A 168 4.76 9.91 -5.66
CA LEU A 168 4.14 10.71 -6.73
C LEU A 168 2.67 11.05 -6.42
N THR A 169 2.20 10.79 -5.21
CA THR A 169 0.85 11.10 -4.73
C THR A 169 0.66 12.59 -4.43
N CYS A 170 -0.48 12.95 -3.83
CA CYS A 170 -0.74 14.35 -3.41
C CYS A 170 0.08 14.81 -2.19
N THR A 171 0.75 13.91 -1.48
CA THR A 171 1.70 14.24 -0.39
C THR A 171 3.16 14.15 -0.83
N GLY A 172 3.41 13.62 -2.02
CA GLY A 172 4.76 13.38 -2.53
C GLY A 172 5.58 14.64 -2.74
N GLY A 173 6.86 14.39 -2.97
CA GLY A 173 7.88 15.42 -3.09
C GLY A 173 7.50 16.55 -4.04
N ARG A 174 7.57 17.78 -3.54
CA ARG A 174 7.37 18.98 -4.32
C ARG A 174 8.60 19.24 -5.16
N LYS A 175 8.57 18.82 -6.42
CA LYS A 175 9.65 19.11 -7.39
C LYS A 175 9.29 20.40 -8.14
N LEU A 176 9.66 21.55 -7.58
CA LEU A 176 9.43 22.87 -8.19
C LEU A 176 10.71 23.32 -8.92
N SER A 177 10.70 23.23 -10.23
CA SER A 177 11.82 23.73 -11.06
C SER A 177 11.71 25.25 -11.21
N VAL A 178 12.51 25.99 -10.49
CA VAL A 178 12.48 27.47 -10.43
C VAL A 178 13.85 28.04 -10.75
N VAL A 179 13.89 29.07 -11.59
CA VAL A 179 15.07 29.92 -11.75
C VAL A 179 14.91 31.11 -10.81
N GLN A 180 15.45 30.97 -9.59
CA GLN A 180 15.30 32.00 -8.54
C GLN A 180 15.79 33.39 -8.98
N ASP A 181 16.88 33.46 -9.74
CA ASP A 181 17.46 34.71 -10.21
C ASP A 181 16.51 35.54 -11.08
N GLU A 182 15.66 34.89 -11.87
CA GLU A 182 14.65 35.57 -12.67
C GLU A 182 13.54 36.19 -11.81
N MET A 183 13.15 35.52 -10.73
CA MET A 183 12.05 35.96 -9.86
C MET A 183 12.33 37.25 -9.09
N TRP A 184 13.60 37.59 -8.89
CA TRP A 184 13.97 38.83 -8.15
C TRP A 184 13.48 40.09 -8.83
N ASN A 185 13.48 40.13 -10.14
CA ASN A 185 13.13 41.30 -10.94
C ASN A 185 11.65 41.33 -11.38
N MET A 186 10.86 40.27 -11.13
CA MET A 186 9.46 40.22 -11.50
C MET A 186 8.61 41.12 -10.61
N GLU A 187 7.63 41.80 -11.20
CA GLU A 187 6.56 42.47 -10.46
C GLU A 187 5.64 41.41 -9.80
N GLU A 188 4.84 41.79 -8.82
CA GLU A 188 4.02 40.83 -8.04
C GLU A 188 3.09 39.99 -8.92
N GLU A 189 2.53 40.56 -9.97
CA GLU A 189 1.61 39.88 -10.86
C GLU A 189 2.32 38.78 -11.67
N GLU A 190 3.45 39.13 -12.24
CA GLU A 190 4.31 38.21 -13.00
C GLU A 190 4.89 37.12 -12.09
N LEU A 191 5.31 37.49 -10.88
CA LEU A 191 5.84 36.57 -9.88
C LEU A 191 4.83 35.46 -9.53
N PHE A 192 3.57 35.82 -9.28
CA PHE A 192 2.55 34.82 -8.96
C PHE A 192 2.06 34.04 -10.16
N LEU A 193 2.16 34.57 -11.37
CA LEU A 193 1.91 33.82 -12.58
C LEU A 193 2.99 32.74 -12.80
N SER A 194 4.26 33.12 -12.68
CA SER A 194 5.40 32.20 -12.73
C SER A 194 5.28 31.12 -11.63
N TYR A 195 4.90 31.52 -10.42
CA TYR A 195 4.70 30.59 -9.31
C TYR A 195 3.56 29.58 -9.59
N ALA A 196 2.44 30.06 -10.13
CA ALA A 196 1.32 29.20 -10.52
C ALA A 196 1.72 28.19 -11.61
N ASP A 197 2.52 28.61 -12.58
CA ASP A 197 3.05 27.74 -13.63
C ASP A 197 3.92 26.63 -13.04
N VAL A 198 4.85 26.98 -12.17
CA VAL A 198 5.73 26.02 -11.50
C VAL A 198 4.94 25.04 -10.62
N LEU A 199 3.94 25.52 -9.86
CA LEU A 199 3.09 24.66 -9.04
C LEU A 199 2.30 23.66 -9.90
N LEU A 200 1.69 24.12 -10.99
CA LEU A 200 0.94 23.27 -11.92
C LEU A 200 1.87 22.37 -12.76
N GLY A 201 3.15 22.75 -12.89
CA GLY A 201 4.20 22.01 -13.56
C GLY A 201 4.64 20.71 -12.91
N GLN A 202 4.23 20.42 -11.67
CA GLN A 202 4.56 19.19 -10.96
C GLN A 202 3.95 17.94 -11.64
N MET A 203 4.45 16.72 -11.25
CA MET A 203 3.83 15.47 -11.69
C MET A 203 2.34 15.49 -11.30
N PRO A 204 1.43 15.40 -12.27
CA PRO A 204 0.01 15.60 -12.00
C PRO A 204 -0.61 14.41 -11.28
N CYS A 205 -1.56 14.68 -10.39
CA CYS A 205 -2.46 13.68 -9.86
C CYS A 205 -3.62 13.40 -10.85
N PHE A 206 -4.42 12.37 -10.58
CA PHE A 206 -5.56 12.01 -11.45
C PHE A 206 -6.59 13.14 -11.62
N ARG A 207 -6.74 13.99 -10.61
CA ARG A 207 -7.62 15.16 -10.70
C ARG A 207 -7.21 16.14 -11.81
N MET A 208 -5.91 16.23 -12.10
CA MET A 208 -5.37 17.07 -13.18
C MET A 208 -5.56 16.35 -14.52
N ASN A 209 -6.73 16.56 -15.08
CA ASN A 209 -7.29 15.80 -16.19
C ASN A 209 -6.64 16.19 -17.52
N ARG A 210 -5.80 15.56 -18.16
CA ARG A 210 -5.17 15.72 -19.50
C ARG A 210 -3.65 15.89 -19.51
N SER A 211 -2.98 15.58 -18.43
CA SER A 211 -1.56 15.73 -18.45
C SER A 211 -0.88 14.60 -19.25
N ILE A 212 -0.37 14.94 -20.41
CA ILE A 212 0.59 14.12 -21.17
C ILE A 212 1.77 13.68 -20.28
N ARG A 213 2.12 14.46 -19.26
CA ARG A 213 3.20 14.17 -18.31
C ARG A 213 2.95 12.89 -17.53
N ARG A 214 1.69 12.59 -17.15
CA ARG A 214 1.36 11.36 -16.41
C ARG A 214 1.51 10.11 -17.31
N ASN A 215 1.17 10.24 -18.60
CA ASN A 215 1.39 9.16 -19.56
C ASN A 215 2.90 8.93 -19.81
N ARG A 216 3.73 9.97 -19.73
CA ARG A 216 5.19 9.85 -19.82
C ARG A 216 5.79 9.08 -18.66
N LEU A 217 5.20 9.18 -17.46
CA LEU A 217 5.63 8.38 -16.31
C LEU A 217 5.61 6.89 -16.61
N TYR A 218 4.54 6.39 -17.24
CA TYR A 218 4.41 4.96 -17.57
C TYR A 218 5.36 4.49 -18.67
N LEU A 219 6.04 5.42 -19.33
CA LEU A 219 7.05 5.16 -20.36
C LEU A 219 8.48 5.41 -19.84
N ASP A 220 8.64 5.80 -18.60
CA ASP A 220 9.95 6.02 -17.99
C ASP A 220 10.69 4.68 -17.85
N PRO A 221 11.87 4.50 -18.45
CA PRO A 221 12.64 3.27 -18.39
C PRO A 221 13.18 2.99 -16.97
N ASN A 222 13.28 4.01 -16.12
CA ASN A 222 13.73 3.88 -14.73
C ASN A 222 12.59 3.45 -13.78
N LEU A 223 11.34 3.55 -14.19
CA LEU A 223 10.21 3.06 -13.42
C LEU A 223 10.16 1.52 -13.48
N LYS A 224 10.43 0.83 -12.37
CA LYS A 224 10.50 -0.63 -12.28
C LYS A 224 9.24 -1.26 -11.71
N GLY A 225 8.43 -0.50 -11.00
CA GLY A 225 7.17 -0.97 -10.45
C GLY A 225 6.32 0.17 -9.90
N ILE A 226 5.06 -0.11 -9.63
CA ILE A 226 4.11 0.86 -9.10
C ILE A 226 3.38 0.27 -7.90
N ILE A 227 3.41 0.99 -6.78
CA ILE A 227 2.53 0.77 -5.64
C ILE A 227 1.39 1.79 -5.75
N TYR A 228 0.17 1.30 -6.00
CA TYR A 228 -1.02 2.13 -6.17
C TYR A 228 -1.88 2.14 -4.92
N HIS A 229 -1.92 3.27 -4.21
CA HIS A 229 -2.66 3.41 -2.97
C HIS A 229 -4.08 3.95 -3.20
N THR A 230 -5.05 3.30 -2.58
CA THR A 230 -6.44 3.75 -2.50
C THR A 230 -6.90 3.83 -1.03
N ILE A 231 -7.85 4.71 -0.73
CA ILE A 231 -8.50 4.79 0.58
C ILE A 231 -9.96 4.36 0.44
N LYS A 232 -10.46 3.62 1.41
CA LYS A 232 -11.89 3.23 1.47
C LYS A 232 -12.80 4.44 1.24
N PHE A 233 -13.84 4.26 0.45
CA PHE A 233 -14.79 5.29 0.03
C PHE A 233 -14.18 6.43 -0.82
N CYS A 234 -12.99 6.23 -1.39
CA CYS A 234 -12.44 7.12 -2.38
C CYS A 234 -12.66 6.59 -3.79
N ASP A 235 -13.85 6.82 -4.34
CA ASP A 235 -14.23 6.35 -5.68
C ASP A 235 -13.31 6.91 -6.78
N TYR A 236 -12.84 8.13 -6.59
CA TYR A 236 -12.02 8.84 -7.57
C TYR A 236 -10.77 8.06 -7.99
N TYR A 237 -9.99 7.59 -7.01
CA TYR A 237 -8.80 6.79 -7.27
C TYR A 237 -9.10 5.31 -7.54
N GLY A 238 -10.25 4.83 -7.11
CA GLY A 238 -10.77 3.53 -7.54
C GLY A 238 -11.03 3.46 -9.05
N PHE A 239 -11.63 4.50 -9.62
CA PHE A 239 -11.82 4.64 -11.08
C PHE A 239 -10.50 4.76 -11.84
N GLU A 240 -9.56 5.56 -11.33
CA GLU A 240 -8.24 5.66 -11.95
C GLU A 240 -7.56 4.31 -12.04
N TYR A 241 -7.47 3.58 -10.92
CA TYR A 241 -6.86 2.26 -10.88
C TYR A 241 -7.44 1.32 -11.94
N ALA A 242 -8.77 1.28 -12.05
CA ALA A 242 -9.46 0.46 -13.04
C ALA A 242 -9.10 0.85 -14.49
N SER A 243 -8.86 2.14 -14.72
CA SER A 243 -8.48 2.68 -16.04
C SER A 243 -7.04 2.34 -16.40
N ILE A 244 -6.09 2.61 -15.49
CA ILE A 244 -4.65 2.54 -15.81
C ILE A 244 -4.06 1.13 -15.76
N LYS A 245 -4.66 0.21 -14.99
CA LYS A 245 -4.08 -1.14 -14.78
C LYS A 245 -3.86 -1.94 -16.08
N ARG A 246 -4.52 -1.58 -17.17
CA ARG A 246 -4.36 -2.22 -18.49
C ARG A 246 -3.17 -1.65 -19.27
N ASP A 247 -2.80 -0.42 -19.01
CA ASP A 247 -1.79 0.33 -19.76
C ASP A 247 -0.41 0.23 -19.09
N ILE A 248 -0.38 -0.07 -17.79
CA ILE A 248 0.85 -0.27 -17.01
C ILE A 248 1.48 -1.62 -17.38
N LYS A 249 2.76 -1.58 -17.74
CA LYS A 249 3.55 -2.76 -18.15
C LYS A 249 4.50 -3.26 -17.07
N VAL A 250 4.79 -2.43 -16.07
CA VAL A 250 5.61 -2.80 -14.91
C VAL A 250 4.76 -3.50 -13.85
N PRO A 251 5.34 -4.25 -12.92
CA PRO A 251 4.62 -4.80 -11.76
C PRO A 251 3.78 -3.75 -11.06
N LEU A 252 2.55 -4.09 -10.69
CA LEU A 252 1.57 -3.18 -10.11
C LEU A 252 0.93 -3.79 -8.85
N LEU A 253 1.28 -3.24 -7.69
CA LEU A 253 0.64 -3.57 -6.42
C LEU A 253 -0.46 -2.58 -6.08
N LYS A 254 -1.69 -3.04 -5.84
CA LYS A 254 -2.75 -2.22 -5.24
C LYS A 254 -2.77 -2.38 -3.71
N ILE A 255 -2.65 -1.27 -3.00
CA ILE A 255 -2.84 -1.18 -1.55
C ILE A 255 -4.11 -0.37 -1.27
N GLU A 256 -4.94 -0.83 -0.34
CA GLU A 256 -6.12 -0.11 0.13
C GLU A 256 -6.12 0.00 1.64
N THR A 257 -6.24 1.23 2.16
CA THR A 257 -6.33 1.50 3.60
C THR A 257 -7.66 2.16 3.95
N ASP A 258 -8.00 2.14 5.23
CA ASP A 258 -9.07 2.97 5.80
C ASP A 258 -8.55 4.26 6.43
N PHE A 259 -7.24 4.49 6.32
CA PHE A 259 -6.53 5.62 6.91
C PHE A 259 -6.49 5.60 8.45
N THR A 260 -6.46 4.40 9.04
CA THR A 260 -6.17 4.18 10.46
C THR A 260 -4.88 3.37 10.65
N SER A 261 -4.33 3.36 11.86
CA SER A 261 -3.10 2.64 12.18
C SER A 261 -3.25 1.11 12.26
N GLN A 262 -4.46 0.56 12.16
CA GLN A 262 -4.77 -0.84 12.48
C GLN A 262 -4.41 -1.88 11.38
N SER A 263 -4.05 -1.47 10.17
CA SER A 263 -3.88 -2.40 9.02
C SER A 263 -2.43 -2.76 8.68
N ALA A 264 -1.46 -2.53 9.56
CA ALA A 264 -0.03 -2.56 9.23
C ALA A 264 0.49 -3.94 8.78
N GLY A 265 0.15 -5.03 9.46
CA GLY A 265 0.73 -6.36 9.19
C GLY A 265 0.38 -6.93 7.81
N GLN A 266 -0.86 -6.74 7.37
CA GLN A 266 -1.32 -7.21 6.05
C GLN A 266 -0.71 -6.41 4.89
N LEU A 267 -0.47 -5.12 5.12
CA LEU A 267 0.21 -4.26 4.14
C LEU A 267 1.66 -4.68 3.96
N LEU A 268 2.34 -5.02 5.05
CA LEU A 268 3.73 -5.47 5.04
C LEU A 268 3.92 -6.71 4.14
N THR A 269 3.10 -7.76 4.33
CA THR A 269 3.17 -8.97 3.49
C THR A 269 3.00 -8.64 1.99
N ARG A 270 2.09 -7.71 1.65
CA ARG A 270 1.87 -7.33 0.25
C ARG A 270 3.05 -6.55 -0.33
N ILE A 271 3.68 -5.67 0.45
CA ILE A 271 4.85 -4.91 0.03
C ILE A 271 6.03 -5.85 -0.17
N GLN A 272 6.26 -6.78 0.75
CA GLN A 272 7.33 -7.79 0.64
C GLN A 272 7.13 -8.70 -0.57
N ALA A 273 5.91 -9.21 -0.81
CA ALA A 273 5.61 -10.00 -2.00
C ALA A 273 5.78 -9.21 -3.31
N PHE A 274 5.54 -7.91 -3.28
CA PHE A 274 5.79 -7.05 -4.43
C PHE A 274 7.28 -6.87 -4.68
N GLU A 275 8.09 -6.68 -3.65
CA GLU A 275 9.56 -6.64 -3.76
C GLU A 275 10.10 -7.95 -4.33
N GLU A 276 9.67 -9.10 -3.81
CA GLU A 276 10.03 -10.42 -4.33
C GLU A 276 9.63 -10.59 -5.82
N THR A 277 8.51 -9.96 -6.24
CA THR A 277 8.07 -9.98 -7.64
C THR A 277 9.01 -9.16 -8.53
N ILE A 278 9.55 -8.06 -8.03
CA ILE A 278 10.50 -7.20 -8.76
C ILE A 278 11.87 -7.86 -8.83
N GLU A 279 12.39 -8.35 -7.70
CA GLU A 279 13.67 -9.08 -7.63
C GLU A 279 13.66 -10.35 -8.50
N GLY A 280 12.57 -11.09 -8.51
CA GLY A 280 12.42 -12.32 -9.31
C GLY A 280 12.38 -12.10 -10.81
N SER A 281 12.28 -10.85 -11.28
CA SER A 281 12.39 -10.48 -12.70
C SER A 281 13.84 -10.21 -13.15
N GLU A 282 14.75 -10.01 -12.19
CA GLU A 282 16.19 -9.82 -12.41
C GLU A 282 16.90 -10.96 -11.69
N ASP A 283 17.48 -11.93 -12.43
CA ASP A 283 18.26 -13.11 -12.02
C ASP A 283 18.43 -13.30 -10.50
N MET A 284 17.59 -14.16 -9.91
CA MET A 284 17.82 -14.62 -8.53
C MET A 284 19.17 -15.31 -8.46
N ASP A 285 20.15 -14.73 -7.77
CA ASP A 285 21.39 -15.43 -7.42
C ASP A 285 21.02 -16.62 -6.52
N PRO A 286 21.11 -17.87 -7.01
CA PRO A 286 20.74 -19.04 -6.21
C PRO A 286 21.66 -19.24 -5.00
N GLY A 287 22.71 -18.42 -4.87
CA GLY A 287 23.65 -18.43 -3.75
C GLY A 287 23.41 -17.34 -2.71
N LYS A 288 22.47 -16.42 -2.91
CA LYS A 288 22.16 -15.35 -1.94
C LYS A 288 21.64 -15.98 -0.63
N GLY A 289 22.29 -15.65 0.47
CA GLY A 289 21.90 -16.14 1.80
C GLY A 289 22.47 -17.53 2.22
N ILE A 290 23.20 -18.22 1.36
CA ILE A 290 23.84 -19.49 1.74
C ILE A 290 25.16 -19.21 2.47
N SER A 291 25.24 -19.64 3.73
CA SER A 291 26.46 -19.52 4.53
C SER A 291 27.63 -20.32 3.93
N GLU A 292 28.86 -19.92 4.22
CA GLU A 292 30.05 -20.64 3.74
C GLU A 292 30.12 -22.08 4.28
N GLU A 293 29.58 -22.31 5.47
CA GLU A 293 29.45 -23.64 6.08
C GLU A 293 28.42 -24.49 5.35
N ALA A 294 27.28 -23.92 4.99
CA ALA A 294 26.26 -24.60 4.18
C ALA A 294 26.81 -24.96 2.79
N ARG A 295 27.56 -24.07 2.13
CA ARG A 295 28.21 -24.35 0.84
C ARG A 295 29.18 -25.54 0.93
N LYS A 296 29.99 -25.61 1.98
CA LYS A 296 30.90 -26.76 2.21
C LYS A 296 30.14 -28.07 2.40
N LYS A 297 29.00 -28.04 3.09
CA LYS A 297 28.14 -29.22 3.24
C LYS A 297 27.52 -29.63 1.90
N MET A 298 27.07 -28.69 1.09
CA MET A 298 26.55 -28.95 -0.26
C MET A 298 27.59 -29.62 -1.17
N GLU A 299 28.85 -29.21 -1.07
CA GLU A 299 29.96 -29.85 -1.80
C GLU A 299 30.24 -31.28 -1.35
N SER A 300 29.85 -31.68 -0.14
CA SER A 300 29.99 -33.06 0.36
C SER A 300 29.00 -34.08 -0.24
N GLY A 301 27.97 -33.62 -0.96
CA GLY A 301 27.10 -34.40 -1.80
C GLY A 301 25.83 -34.94 -1.17
N ILE A 302 25.66 -34.94 0.14
CA ILE A 302 24.41 -35.30 0.82
C ILE A 302 24.01 -34.18 1.76
N PHE A 303 22.93 -33.48 1.44
CA PHE A 303 22.36 -32.43 2.26
C PHE A 303 20.84 -32.35 2.08
N TYR A 304 20.20 -31.67 3.02
CA TYR A 304 18.77 -31.43 3.00
C TYR A 304 18.48 -29.94 3.17
N VAL A 305 17.32 -29.50 2.70
CA VAL A 305 16.76 -28.18 2.96
C VAL A 305 15.37 -28.31 3.53
N ALA A 306 14.97 -27.40 4.38
CA ALA A 306 13.63 -27.40 4.97
C ALA A 306 12.88 -26.11 4.67
N GLY A 307 11.59 -26.23 4.38
CA GLY A 307 10.65 -25.10 4.34
C GLY A 307 9.63 -25.22 5.46
N ILE A 308 9.36 -24.10 6.16
CA ILE A 308 8.37 -24.04 7.24
C ILE A 308 7.33 -22.99 6.89
N ASP A 309 6.09 -23.41 6.68
CA ASP A 309 4.93 -22.51 6.54
C ASP A 309 4.19 -22.42 7.88
N SER A 310 4.28 -21.27 8.53
CA SER A 310 3.56 -20.98 9.77
C SER A 310 2.29 -20.20 9.47
N GLY A 311 1.25 -20.90 9.08
CA GLY A 311 -0.07 -20.32 8.82
C GLY A 311 -0.87 -20.04 10.10
N SER A 312 -2.01 -19.36 9.97
CA SER A 312 -2.92 -19.04 11.06
C SER A 312 -3.63 -20.26 11.66
N THR A 313 -3.73 -21.36 10.91
CA THR A 313 -4.46 -22.59 11.29
C THR A 313 -3.53 -23.77 11.47
N SER A 314 -2.61 -24.00 10.54
CA SER A 314 -1.61 -25.08 10.58
C SER A 314 -0.20 -24.53 10.41
N THR A 315 0.77 -25.31 10.87
CA THR A 315 2.18 -25.16 10.59
C THR A 315 2.65 -26.39 9.85
N ASP A 316 3.16 -26.14 8.64
CA ASP A 316 3.48 -27.17 7.66
C ASP A 316 4.99 -27.14 7.41
N VAL A 317 5.62 -28.33 7.38
CA VAL A 317 7.05 -28.48 7.11
C VAL A 317 7.27 -29.44 5.97
N VAL A 318 8.15 -29.08 5.07
CA VAL A 318 8.66 -29.97 4.01
C VAL A 318 10.18 -30.04 4.08
N ILE A 319 10.73 -31.24 3.94
CA ILE A 319 12.18 -31.47 3.81
C ILE A 319 12.44 -32.05 2.41
N LEU A 320 13.36 -31.40 1.70
CA LEU A 320 13.82 -31.81 0.37
C LEU A 320 15.26 -32.36 0.46
N ASP A 321 15.59 -33.32 -0.36
CA ASP A 321 16.96 -33.79 -0.56
C ASP A 321 17.71 -32.95 -1.60
N GLN A 322 18.99 -33.24 -1.83
CA GLN A 322 19.87 -32.56 -2.78
C GLN A 322 19.38 -32.59 -4.24
N ASP A 323 18.49 -33.52 -4.59
CA ASP A 323 17.86 -33.59 -5.91
C ASP A 323 16.53 -32.81 -5.97
N GLY A 324 16.14 -32.16 -4.90
CA GLY A 324 14.87 -31.45 -4.78
C GLY A 324 13.66 -32.34 -4.58
N LYS A 325 13.85 -33.61 -4.23
CA LYS A 325 12.74 -34.55 -3.98
C LYS A 325 12.26 -34.43 -2.53
N ILE A 326 10.95 -34.54 -2.35
CA ILE A 326 10.33 -34.53 -1.03
C ILE A 326 10.77 -35.77 -0.23
N LYS A 327 11.50 -35.51 0.85
CA LYS A 327 11.97 -36.53 1.79
C LYS A 327 10.96 -36.78 2.90
N SER A 328 10.40 -35.72 3.47
CA SER A 328 9.30 -35.80 4.44
C SER A 328 8.43 -34.54 4.42
N THR A 329 7.23 -34.71 4.93
CA THR A 329 6.29 -33.60 5.18
C THR A 329 5.65 -33.79 6.54
N MET A 330 5.34 -32.70 7.24
CA MET A 330 4.64 -32.67 8.49
C MET A 330 3.63 -31.52 8.51
N ILE A 331 2.45 -31.77 9.03
CA ILE A 331 1.37 -30.77 9.21
C ILE A 331 0.87 -30.90 10.64
N ILE A 332 0.91 -29.82 11.40
CA ILE A 332 0.34 -29.76 12.75
C ILE A 332 -0.47 -28.47 12.94
N PRO A 333 -1.44 -28.44 13.84
CA PRO A 333 -2.12 -27.19 14.22
C PRO A 333 -1.14 -26.16 14.77
N THR A 334 -1.21 -24.91 14.32
CA THR A 334 -0.35 -23.81 14.83
C THR A 334 -0.62 -23.52 16.31
N GLY A 335 -1.87 -23.63 16.76
CA GLY A 335 -2.22 -23.41 18.17
C GLY A 335 -1.91 -22.00 18.65
N GLY A 336 -1.37 -21.86 19.85
CA GLY A 336 -1.13 -20.57 20.51
C GLY A 336 0.27 -19.96 20.30
N GLY A 337 1.15 -20.54 19.46
CA GLY A 337 2.52 -20.02 19.29
C GLY A 337 3.20 -20.52 18.04
N ALA A 338 3.50 -19.60 17.10
CA ALA A 338 4.14 -19.90 15.81
C ALA A 338 5.52 -20.58 15.99
N MET A 339 6.37 -20.05 16.89
CA MET A 339 7.69 -20.59 17.17
C MET A 339 7.63 -22.05 17.66
N MET A 340 6.81 -22.33 18.70
CA MET A 340 6.70 -23.68 19.27
C MET A 340 6.16 -24.70 18.26
N SER A 341 5.19 -24.30 17.43
CA SER A 341 4.63 -25.19 16.42
C SER A 341 5.64 -25.42 15.29
N ALA A 342 6.42 -24.42 14.90
CA ALA A 342 7.47 -24.55 13.88
C ALA A 342 8.57 -25.51 14.34
N GLU A 343 9.12 -25.34 15.54
CA GLU A 343 10.15 -26.24 16.10
C GLU A 343 9.64 -27.67 16.20
N LYS A 344 8.46 -27.85 16.81
CA LYS A 344 7.86 -29.18 16.94
C LYS A 344 7.59 -29.84 15.59
N SER A 345 7.09 -29.09 14.62
CA SER A 345 6.79 -29.64 13.29
C SER A 345 8.07 -30.02 12.56
N LEU A 346 9.13 -29.20 12.70
CA LEU A 346 10.45 -29.50 12.12
C LEU A 346 11.06 -30.76 12.75
N ASP A 347 11.06 -30.89 14.07
CA ASP A 347 11.59 -32.08 14.75
C ASP A 347 10.87 -33.36 14.32
N LEU A 348 9.54 -33.33 14.23
CA LEU A 348 8.74 -34.46 13.73
C LEU A 348 9.04 -34.75 12.25
N ALA A 349 9.27 -33.74 11.42
CA ALA A 349 9.65 -33.93 10.02
C ALA A 349 11.03 -34.58 9.87
N ILE A 350 12.00 -34.17 10.69
CA ILE A 350 13.37 -34.73 10.78
C ILE A 350 13.30 -36.20 11.20
N GLU A 351 12.57 -36.53 12.28
CA GLU A 351 12.38 -37.88 12.76
C GLU A 351 11.77 -38.77 11.64
N LYS A 352 10.71 -38.30 11.00
CA LYS A 352 10.05 -39.00 9.89
C LYS A 352 10.97 -39.18 8.68
N ALA A 353 11.84 -38.22 8.40
CA ALA A 353 12.84 -38.31 7.31
C ALA A 353 13.98 -39.33 7.63
N GLY A 354 14.21 -39.61 8.93
CA GLY A 354 15.33 -40.41 9.39
C GLY A 354 16.69 -39.78 9.20
N ILE A 355 16.75 -38.42 9.28
CA ILE A 355 17.95 -37.61 9.11
C ILE A 355 18.32 -36.91 10.41
N LYS A 356 19.50 -36.28 10.47
CA LYS A 356 19.93 -35.46 11.58
C LYS A 356 19.69 -33.97 11.28
N LYS A 357 19.44 -33.17 12.28
CA LYS A 357 19.22 -31.71 12.12
C LYS A 357 20.42 -31.02 11.46
N GLU A 358 21.62 -31.49 11.76
CA GLU A 358 22.90 -30.97 11.23
C GLU A 358 23.08 -31.24 9.73
N GLU A 359 22.30 -32.13 9.14
CA GLU A 359 22.32 -32.45 7.70
C GLU A 359 21.43 -31.46 6.90
N ILE A 360 20.61 -30.65 7.59
CA ILE A 360 19.85 -29.56 6.98
C ILE A 360 20.80 -28.35 6.84
N VAL A 361 20.99 -27.89 5.61
CA VAL A 361 21.91 -26.80 5.29
C VAL A 361 21.21 -25.44 5.21
N ARG A 362 19.88 -25.42 5.06
CA ARG A 362 19.08 -24.21 4.98
C ARG A 362 17.65 -24.48 5.42
N ILE A 363 17.09 -23.49 6.15
CA ILE A 363 15.69 -23.49 6.57
C ILE A 363 15.07 -22.16 6.12
N ASP A 364 14.11 -22.20 5.21
CA ASP A 364 13.35 -21.02 4.81
C ASP A 364 11.96 -21.03 5.47
N THR A 365 11.51 -19.84 5.90
CA THR A 365 10.23 -19.69 6.59
C THR A 365 9.24 -18.89 5.76
N THR A 366 7.96 -19.24 5.87
CA THR A 366 6.87 -18.53 5.20
C THR A 366 5.60 -18.50 6.07
N GLY A 367 4.52 -17.91 5.56
CA GLY A 367 3.25 -17.75 6.26
C GLY A 367 3.22 -16.53 7.18
N TYR A 368 2.08 -16.30 7.82
CA TYR A 368 1.88 -15.15 8.73
C TYR A 368 2.80 -15.17 9.95
N GLY A 369 3.18 -16.37 10.40
CA GLY A 369 4.05 -16.56 11.56
C GLY A 369 5.55 -16.50 11.25
N ARG A 370 5.97 -16.35 9.97
CA ARG A 370 7.37 -16.44 9.53
C ARG A 370 8.35 -15.56 10.31
N SER A 371 7.92 -14.34 10.65
CA SER A 371 8.77 -13.37 11.36
C SER A 371 9.01 -13.70 12.84
N TYR A 372 8.33 -14.72 13.38
CA TYR A 372 8.48 -15.18 14.75
C TYR A 372 9.27 -16.50 14.87
N ILE A 373 9.89 -16.95 13.78
CA ILE A 373 10.64 -18.21 13.73
C ILE A 373 12.12 -17.90 13.63
N ASP A 374 12.82 -17.97 14.76
CA ASP A 374 14.26 -17.61 14.85
C ASP A 374 15.18 -18.64 14.19
N SER A 375 14.70 -19.86 13.90
CA SER A 375 15.49 -20.93 13.29
C SER A 375 15.56 -20.87 11.77
N GLY A 376 14.92 -19.90 11.13
CA GLY A 376 14.94 -19.70 9.69
C GLY A 376 16.19 -18.93 9.22
N ASP A 377 16.79 -19.38 8.12
CA ASP A 377 17.88 -18.65 7.45
C ASP A 377 17.35 -17.51 6.59
N ASP A 378 16.13 -17.64 6.08
CA ASP A 378 15.44 -16.63 5.27
C ASP A 378 13.93 -16.65 5.48
N SER A 379 13.27 -15.54 5.16
CA SER A 379 11.82 -15.34 5.33
C SER A 379 11.22 -14.87 4.00
N ILE A 380 10.47 -15.75 3.35
CA ILE A 380 9.88 -15.54 2.03
C ILE A 380 8.36 -15.48 2.18
N THR A 381 7.68 -14.66 1.37
CA THR A 381 6.23 -14.58 1.44
C THR A 381 5.56 -15.87 0.93
N GLU A 382 4.39 -16.19 1.50
CA GLU A 382 3.61 -17.36 1.04
C GLU A 382 3.18 -17.24 -0.43
N ILE A 383 3.11 -16.03 -0.98
CA ILE A 383 2.75 -15.79 -2.39
C ILE A 383 3.82 -16.38 -3.30
N THR A 384 5.08 -16.11 -3.03
CA THR A 384 6.24 -16.63 -3.77
C THR A 384 6.41 -18.14 -3.54
N CYS A 385 6.24 -18.60 -2.29
CA CYS A 385 6.34 -20.03 -1.98
C CYS A 385 5.25 -20.85 -2.68
N HIS A 386 3.98 -20.39 -2.66
CA HIS A 386 2.88 -21.05 -3.38
C HIS A 386 3.11 -21.04 -4.90
N ALA A 387 3.64 -19.95 -5.45
CA ALA A 387 3.98 -19.85 -6.87
C ALA A 387 5.01 -20.93 -7.28
N LYS A 388 6.11 -21.03 -6.53
CA LYS A 388 7.18 -22.02 -6.79
C LYS A 388 6.71 -23.45 -6.54
N GLY A 389 5.99 -23.70 -5.44
CA GLY A 389 5.47 -25.02 -5.11
C GLY A 389 4.46 -25.53 -6.15
N ALA A 390 3.53 -24.68 -6.59
CA ALA A 390 2.57 -25.05 -7.62
C ALA A 390 3.24 -25.32 -8.97
N ASN A 391 4.25 -24.52 -9.34
CA ASN A 391 5.03 -24.75 -10.56
C ASN A 391 5.86 -26.05 -10.48
N TYR A 392 6.43 -26.37 -9.31
CA TYR A 392 7.14 -27.63 -9.08
C TYR A 392 6.21 -28.84 -9.28
N LEU A 393 4.99 -28.79 -8.76
CA LEU A 393 4.01 -29.87 -8.91
C LEU A 393 3.43 -29.95 -10.33
N ASN A 394 3.24 -28.82 -10.99
CA ASN A 394 2.72 -28.75 -12.36
C ASN A 394 3.38 -27.59 -13.14
N PRO A 395 4.42 -27.85 -13.95
CA PRO A 395 5.12 -26.82 -14.73
C PRO A 395 4.25 -26.05 -15.74
N ASN A 396 3.05 -26.55 -16.03
CA ASN A 396 2.12 -25.89 -16.96
C ASN A 396 1.18 -24.90 -16.28
N VAL A 397 1.19 -24.80 -14.94
CA VAL A 397 0.36 -23.84 -14.22
C VAL A 397 0.77 -22.40 -14.54
N ARG A 398 -0.21 -21.50 -14.69
CA ARG A 398 0.01 -20.07 -14.95
C ARG A 398 -0.84 -19.17 -14.04
N THR A 399 -1.84 -19.76 -13.40
CA THR A 399 -2.71 -19.09 -12.44
C THR A 399 -2.99 -20.02 -11.28
N ILE A 400 -2.83 -19.50 -10.08
CA ILE A 400 -3.05 -20.22 -8.83
C ILE A 400 -4.17 -19.50 -8.10
N ILE A 401 -5.14 -20.23 -7.60
CA ILE A 401 -6.15 -19.77 -6.66
C ILE A 401 -5.86 -20.47 -5.34
N ASP A 402 -5.35 -19.72 -4.39
CA ASP A 402 -5.05 -20.19 -3.04
C ASP A 402 -6.18 -19.75 -2.11
N ILE A 403 -6.79 -20.72 -1.42
CA ILE A 403 -7.89 -20.50 -0.48
C ILE A 403 -7.40 -20.90 0.90
N GLY A 404 -6.93 -19.92 1.66
CA GLY A 404 -6.48 -20.09 3.02
C GLY A 404 -7.62 -20.12 4.04
N GLY A 405 -7.27 -20.29 5.31
CA GLY A 405 -8.24 -20.25 6.42
C GLY A 405 -8.88 -18.87 6.60
N GLN A 406 -8.14 -17.79 6.34
CA GLN A 406 -8.59 -16.42 6.59
C GLN A 406 -8.47 -15.49 5.36
N ASP A 407 -7.82 -15.93 4.29
CA ASP A 407 -7.59 -15.15 3.10
C ASP A 407 -7.80 -15.96 1.81
N ILE A 408 -7.86 -15.26 0.70
CA ILE A 408 -7.85 -15.81 -0.66
C ILE A 408 -6.83 -15.05 -1.47
N LYS A 409 -6.01 -15.79 -2.24
CA LYS A 409 -5.07 -15.23 -3.18
C LYS A 409 -5.31 -15.76 -4.60
N ALA A 410 -5.16 -14.88 -5.58
CA ALA A 410 -5.07 -15.26 -6.99
C ALA A 410 -3.69 -14.81 -7.48
N ILE A 411 -2.84 -15.75 -7.88
CA ILE A 411 -1.45 -15.51 -8.23
C ILE A 411 -1.26 -15.88 -9.70
N SER A 412 -0.72 -14.96 -10.49
CA SER A 412 -0.31 -15.19 -11.88
C SER A 412 1.19 -15.41 -11.93
N ILE A 413 1.63 -16.48 -12.59
CA ILE A 413 3.04 -16.85 -12.68
C ILE A 413 3.50 -17.00 -14.13
N ASP A 414 4.80 -16.97 -14.34
CA ASP A 414 5.43 -17.34 -15.61
C ASP A 414 5.65 -18.86 -15.74
N GLY A 415 6.39 -19.29 -16.78
CA GLY A 415 6.74 -20.70 -17.01
C GLY A 415 7.77 -21.26 -16.03
N GLN A 416 8.42 -20.43 -15.26
CA GLN A 416 9.48 -20.78 -14.29
C GLN A 416 9.01 -20.63 -12.84
N GLY A 417 7.72 -20.32 -12.63
CA GLY A 417 7.12 -20.14 -11.31
C GLY A 417 7.45 -18.79 -10.66
N ALA A 418 7.92 -17.81 -11.43
CA ALA A 418 8.07 -16.44 -10.91
C ALA A 418 6.72 -15.72 -10.92
N VAL A 419 6.45 -14.99 -9.85
CA VAL A 419 5.21 -14.22 -9.69
C VAL A 419 5.23 -13.02 -10.64
N LYS A 420 4.20 -12.92 -11.50
CA LYS A 420 3.99 -11.77 -12.38
C LYS A 420 3.05 -10.75 -11.76
N ASN A 421 2.05 -11.22 -11.05
CA ASN A 421 1.05 -10.39 -10.40
C ASN A 421 0.26 -11.23 -9.40
N PHE A 422 -0.29 -10.59 -8.37
CA PHE A 422 -1.18 -11.24 -7.42
C PHE A 422 -2.29 -10.31 -6.95
N LEU A 423 -3.38 -10.94 -6.51
CA LEU A 423 -4.51 -10.30 -5.82
C LEU A 423 -4.74 -11.07 -4.53
N MET A 424 -5.01 -10.35 -3.46
CA MET A 424 -5.25 -10.95 -2.15
C MET A 424 -6.47 -10.30 -1.50
N ASN A 425 -7.37 -11.12 -0.97
CA ASN A 425 -8.46 -10.69 -0.10
C ASN A 425 -8.24 -11.30 1.29
N ASP A 426 -7.90 -10.45 2.24
CA ASP A 426 -7.61 -10.75 3.64
C ASP A 426 -8.53 -10.00 4.59
N LYS A 427 -9.48 -9.20 4.05
CA LYS A 427 -10.38 -8.35 4.83
C LYS A 427 -11.75 -8.97 5.10
N CYS A 428 -12.09 -10.04 4.40
CA CYS A 428 -13.41 -10.65 4.48
C CYS A 428 -13.29 -12.17 4.45
N ALA A 429 -13.95 -12.83 5.39
CA ALA A 429 -14.01 -14.29 5.44
C ALA A 429 -14.77 -14.93 4.27
N ALA A 430 -15.49 -14.14 3.45
CA ALA A 430 -16.22 -14.64 2.28
C ALA A 430 -15.28 -15.37 1.31
N GLY A 431 -15.61 -16.63 1.03
CA GLY A 431 -14.82 -17.49 0.15
C GLY A 431 -13.59 -18.14 0.80
N THR A 432 -13.32 -17.88 2.08
CA THR A 432 -12.20 -18.49 2.83
C THR A 432 -12.61 -19.77 3.54
N GLY A 433 -11.64 -20.53 4.07
CA GLY A 433 -11.88 -21.72 4.88
C GLY A 433 -12.78 -21.44 6.08
N ARG A 434 -12.62 -20.29 6.75
CA ARG A 434 -13.49 -19.86 7.85
C ARG A 434 -14.95 -19.70 7.44
N PHE A 435 -15.21 -19.24 6.25
CA PHE A 435 -16.57 -19.16 5.70
C PHE A 435 -17.17 -20.56 5.59
N LEU A 436 -16.42 -21.52 5.02
CA LEU A 436 -16.87 -22.91 4.87
C LEU A 436 -17.10 -23.58 6.22
N GLU A 437 -16.20 -23.41 7.18
CA GLU A 437 -16.35 -23.91 8.55
C GLU A 437 -17.63 -23.38 9.22
N MET A 438 -17.88 -22.07 9.10
CA MET A 438 -19.07 -21.45 9.66
C MET A 438 -20.36 -21.98 9.02
N MET A 439 -20.35 -22.17 7.68
CA MET A 439 -21.49 -22.72 6.95
C MET A 439 -21.74 -24.19 7.37
N ALA A 440 -20.71 -25.02 7.42
CA ALA A 440 -20.82 -26.40 7.87
C ALA A 440 -21.41 -26.49 9.28
N LYS A 441 -20.87 -25.70 10.21
CA LYS A 441 -21.38 -25.62 11.59
C LYS A 441 -22.85 -25.18 11.65
N THR A 442 -23.23 -24.19 10.86
CA THR A 442 -24.64 -23.69 10.81
C THR A 442 -25.60 -24.77 10.29
N LEU A 443 -25.14 -25.57 9.32
CA LEU A 443 -25.92 -26.68 8.75
C LEU A 443 -25.86 -27.96 9.59
N GLY A 444 -25.08 -27.98 10.67
CA GLY A 444 -24.87 -29.17 11.51
C GLY A 444 -24.13 -30.30 10.79
N LEU A 445 -23.26 -29.95 9.83
CA LEU A 445 -22.49 -30.87 8.99
C LEU A 445 -21.00 -30.77 9.31
N SER A 446 -20.25 -31.84 9.04
CA SER A 446 -18.80 -31.75 8.86
C SER A 446 -18.46 -31.08 7.51
N LEU A 447 -17.22 -30.60 7.34
CA LEU A 447 -16.76 -30.06 6.05
C LEU A 447 -16.82 -31.11 4.94
N GLU A 448 -16.50 -32.38 5.26
CA GLU A 448 -16.58 -33.53 4.34
C GLU A 448 -18.02 -33.78 3.90
N GLU A 449 -18.95 -33.85 4.85
CA GLU A 449 -20.38 -34.02 4.55
C GLU A 449 -20.93 -32.87 3.72
N MET A 450 -20.53 -31.63 4.04
CA MET A 450 -20.93 -30.44 3.27
C MET A 450 -20.36 -30.49 1.84
N SER A 451 -19.11 -30.94 1.67
CA SER A 451 -18.48 -31.11 0.35
C SER A 451 -19.26 -32.11 -0.52
N VAL A 452 -19.61 -33.29 0.02
CA VAL A 452 -20.37 -34.29 -0.69
C VAL A 452 -21.77 -33.79 -1.06
N LYS A 453 -22.47 -33.21 -0.09
CA LYS A 453 -23.84 -32.65 -0.31
C LYS A 453 -23.83 -31.48 -1.28
N GLY A 454 -22.79 -30.69 -1.30
CA GLY A 454 -22.62 -29.58 -2.23
C GLY A 454 -22.55 -30.02 -3.71
N LEU A 455 -22.13 -31.23 -4.00
CA LEU A 455 -22.14 -31.81 -5.36
C LEU A 455 -23.55 -32.26 -5.81
N GLU A 456 -24.49 -32.41 -4.90
CA GLU A 456 -25.86 -32.88 -5.17
C GLU A 456 -26.86 -31.72 -5.39
N TRP A 457 -26.37 -30.50 -5.64
CA TRP A 457 -27.21 -29.33 -5.82
C TRP A 457 -28.24 -29.53 -6.96
N LYS A 458 -29.47 -29.08 -6.73
CA LYS A 458 -30.59 -29.22 -7.70
C LYS A 458 -31.02 -27.88 -8.30
N HIS A 459 -30.76 -26.80 -7.59
CA HIS A 459 -31.19 -25.47 -8.00
C HIS A 459 -30.05 -24.47 -7.76
N ASN A 460 -29.84 -23.56 -8.70
CA ASN A 460 -28.85 -22.51 -8.55
C ASN A 460 -29.42 -21.42 -7.63
N ILE A 461 -29.11 -21.50 -6.34
CA ILE A 461 -29.49 -20.52 -5.34
C ILE A 461 -28.34 -19.53 -5.16
N VAL A 462 -28.55 -18.27 -5.50
CA VAL A 462 -27.56 -17.21 -5.30
C VAL A 462 -27.69 -16.68 -3.88
N ILE A 463 -26.72 -17.07 -3.03
CA ILE A 463 -26.58 -16.52 -1.69
C ILE A 463 -25.52 -15.41 -1.78
N SER A 464 -25.76 -14.25 -1.14
CA SER A 464 -24.76 -13.20 -1.09
C SER A 464 -23.50 -13.72 -0.38
N SER A 465 -22.38 -13.77 -1.11
CA SER A 465 -21.07 -14.21 -0.58
C SER A 465 -20.27 -13.08 0.07
N MET A 466 -20.86 -11.87 0.20
CA MET A 466 -20.11 -10.69 0.66
C MET A 466 -19.88 -10.64 2.16
N CYS A 467 -20.65 -11.36 2.95
CA CYS A 467 -20.49 -11.36 4.40
C CYS A 467 -20.98 -12.69 5.00
N THR A 468 -20.16 -13.28 5.88
CA THR A 468 -20.52 -14.53 6.58
C THR A 468 -21.83 -14.40 7.35
N VAL A 469 -22.09 -13.25 7.98
CA VAL A 469 -23.33 -12.97 8.72
C VAL A 469 -24.53 -12.96 7.78
N ILE A 470 -24.41 -12.31 6.62
CA ILE A 470 -25.49 -12.26 5.62
C ILE A 470 -25.67 -13.62 4.93
N GLY A 471 -24.59 -14.39 4.76
CA GLY A 471 -24.63 -15.73 4.18
C GLY A 471 -25.31 -16.77 5.08
N VAL A 472 -25.20 -16.61 6.41
CA VAL A 472 -25.84 -17.51 7.39
C VAL A 472 -27.34 -17.25 7.50
N PHE A 473 -27.75 -15.99 7.43
CA PHE A 473 -29.15 -15.59 7.64
C PHE A 473 -30.15 -16.30 6.72
N PRO A 474 -29.93 -16.45 5.39
CA PRO A 474 -30.80 -17.20 4.52
C PRO A 474 -30.82 -18.73 4.72
N LEU A 475 -29.85 -19.26 5.46
CA LEU A 475 -29.75 -20.70 5.75
C LEU A 475 -30.54 -21.10 7.00
N ILE A 476 -30.91 -20.13 7.84
CA ILE A 476 -31.65 -20.34 9.09
C ILE A 476 -33.18 -20.20 8.84
N PHE A 477 -33.58 -19.47 7.81
CA PHE A 477 -34.97 -19.28 7.38
C PHE A 477 -35.20 -19.90 6.01
#